data_bf3c1c38544485e83a3836cebd4a1955
#
_entry.id   bf3c1c38544485e83a3836cebd4a1955
#
_cell.length_a   1.000
_cell.length_b   1.000
_cell.length_c   1.000
_cell.angle_alpha   90.00
_cell.angle_beta   90.00
_cell.angle_gamma   90.00
#
_symmetry.space_group_name_H-M   'P 1'
#
loop_
_entity.id
_entity.type
_entity.pdbx_description
1 polymer ?
#
loop_
_entity_poly.entity_id
_entity_poly.type
_entity_poly.pdbx_seq_one_letter_code
_entity_poly.pdbx_strand_id
1 'polypeptide(L)'
;SVSRQIQALEHQLGTQLLQRTTRRVKLTPEGMTYYQRAKDVLSNLSELDGLFQQDATSISGKLRIDIPSGIAKSLLLPRLSEFLYLHPGIELELSSHDRPVDILHDGFDCVIRTGALPEDGVIARSLGKLTMVNCASPH
;
A
#
# COMPACT_ATOMS: atom_id res chain seq x y z
N SER A 1 22.51 -14.38 -0.60
CA SER A 1 21.18 -14.36 0.03
C SER A 1 20.83 -12.93 0.45
N VAL A 2 19.56 -12.60 0.45
CA VAL A 2 19.05 -11.26 0.85
C VAL A 2 19.60 -10.81 2.20
N SER A 3 19.71 -11.72 3.17
CA SER A 3 20.27 -11.41 4.50
C SER A 3 21.70 -10.88 4.44
N ARG A 4 22.56 -11.40 3.57
CA ARG A 4 23.94 -10.91 3.41
C ARG A 4 23.99 -9.52 2.77
N GLN A 5 23.08 -9.24 1.85
CA GLN A 5 23.00 -7.93 1.19
C GLN A 5 22.57 -6.85 2.19
N ILE A 6 21.60 -7.16 3.05
CA ILE A 6 21.17 -6.22 4.10
C ILE A 6 22.29 -6.01 5.13
N GLN A 7 23.01 -7.05 5.54
CA GLN A 7 24.16 -6.90 6.44
C GLN A 7 25.27 -6.04 5.83
N ALA A 8 25.57 -6.22 4.55
CA ALA A 8 26.54 -5.38 3.85
C ALA A 8 26.09 -3.92 3.81
N LEU A 9 24.82 -3.67 3.57
CA LEU A 9 24.22 -2.34 3.61
C LEU A 9 24.31 -1.71 5.01
N GLU A 10 23.94 -2.44 6.05
CA GLU A 10 24.06 -2.00 7.44
C GLU A 10 25.51 -1.63 7.80
N HIS A 11 26.47 -2.44 7.35
CA HIS A 11 27.89 -2.16 7.53
C HIS A 11 28.33 -0.88 6.79
N GLN A 12 27.86 -0.69 5.55
CA GLN A 12 28.18 0.50 4.75
C GLN A 12 27.59 1.78 5.36
N LEU A 13 26.38 1.70 5.93
CA LEU A 13 25.68 2.83 6.56
C LEU A 13 26.14 3.08 8.00
N GLY A 14 26.88 2.15 8.60
CA GLY A 14 27.30 2.24 10.00
C GLY A 14 26.16 2.16 11.01
N THR A 15 25.01 1.66 10.59
CA THR A 15 23.82 1.57 11.44
C THR A 15 23.02 0.30 11.17
N GLN A 16 22.34 -0.22 12.20
CA GLN A 16 21.46 -1.38 12.06
C GLN A 16 20.09 -0.96 11.55
N LEU A 17 19.64 -1.59 10.47
CA LEU A 17 18.30 -1.38 9.89
C LEU A 17 17.30 -2.40 10.41
N LEU A 18 17.77 -3.59 10.82
CA LEU A 18 16.96 -4.69 11.29
C LEU A 18 17.35 -5.13 12.70
N GLN A 19 16.39 -5.18 13.59
CA GLN A 19 16.48 -5.94 14.85
C GLN A 19 16.15 -7.40 14.58
N ARG A 20 17.12 -8.30 14.76
CA ARG A 20 17.00 -9.73 14.54
C ARG A 20 16.94 -10.45 15.88
N THR A 21 15.84 -11.09 16.20
CA THR A 21 15.73 -12.07 17.27
C THR A 21 15.57 -13.46 16.66
N THR A 22 15.77 -14.50 17.45
CA THR A 22 15.61 -15.90 16.99
C THR A 22 14.20 -16.22 16.50
N ARG A 23 13.21 -15.36 16.79
CA ARG A 23 11.80 -15.58 16.44
C ARG A 23 11.18 -14.50 15.55
N ARG A 24 11.78 -13.30 15.46
CA ARG A 24 11.21 -12.18 14.72
C ARG A 24 12.30 -11.25 14.16
N VAL A 25 12.03 -10.69 12.99
CA VAL A 25 12.79 -9.60 12.40
C VAL A 25 11.90 -8.37 12.39
N LYS A 26 12.41 -7.25 12.93
CA LYS A 26 11.71 -5.95 12.94
C LYS A 26 12.65 -4.88 12.39
N LEU A 27 12.08 -3.84 11.78
CA LEU A 27 12.82 -2.64 11.43
C LEU A 27 13.23 -1.88 12.71
N THR A 28 14.42 -1.30 12.71
CA THR A 28 14.81 -0.26 13.66
C THR A 28 14.16 1.08 13.25
N PRO A 29 14.17 2.14 14.08
CA PRO A 29 13.74 3.49 13.65
C PRO A 29 14.53 3.98 12.41
N GLU A 30 15.83 3.74 12.39
CA GLU A 30 16.72 4.05 11.26
C GLU A 30 16.35 3.20 10.03
N GLY A 31 16.05 1.91 10.26
CA GLY A 31 15.56 1.00 9.23
C GLY A 31 14.25 1.45 8.61
N MET A 32 13.31 1.95 9.41
CA MET A 32 12.05 2.51 8.92
C MET A 32 12.30 3.75 8.06
N THR A 33 13.14 4.68 8.55
CA THR A 33 13.51 5.89 7.81
C THR A 33 14.16 5.54 6.47
N TYR A 34 15.12 4.61 6.49
CA TYR A 34 15.82 4.16 5.29
C TYR A 34 14.85 3.50 4.30
N TYR A 35 13.95 2.64 4.79
CA TYR A 35 12.96 1.96 3.96
C TYR A 35 12.03 2.94 3.24
N GLN A 36 11.54 3.97 3.94
CA GLN A 36 10.68 5.00 3.32
C GLN A 36 11.44 5.76 2.22
N ARG A 37 12.67 6.18 2.50
CA ARG A 37 13.50 6.88 1.50
C ARG A 37 13.86 6.00 0.30
N ALA A 38 14.14 4.73 0.53
CA ALA A 38 14.40 3.77 -0.55
C ALA A 38 13.15 3.58 -1.43
N LYS A 39 11.95 3.53 -0.85
CA LYS A 39 10.69 3.50 -1.62
C LYS A 39 10.53 4.74 -2.51
N ASP A 40 10.79 5.94 -1.96
CA ASP A 40 10.71 7.19 -2.72
C ASP A 40 11.67 7.17 -3.93
N VAL A 41 12.91 6.71 -3.71
CA VAL A 41 13.92 6.61 -4.79
C VAL A 41 13.49 5.61 -5.86
N LEU A 42 12.98 4.46 -5.47
CA LEU A 42 12.50 3.44 -6.41
C LEU A 42 11.28 3.94 -7.20
N SER A 43 10.38 4.68 -6.57
CA SER A 43 9.24 5.30 -7.24
C SER A 43 9.69 6.33 -8.28
N ASN A 44 10.64 7.20 -7.92
CA ASN A 44 11.21 8.19 -8.84
C ASN A 44 11.93 7.52 -10.01
N LEU A 45 12.64 6.40 -9.77
CA LEU A 45 13.29 5.64 -10.83
C LEU A 45 12.26 5.05 -11.81
N SER A 46 11.18 4.47 -11.28
CA SER A 46 10.09 3.96 -12.11
C SER A 46 9.41 5.05 -12.94
N GLU A 47 9.28 6.25 -12.39
CA GLU A 47 8.75 7.42 -13.10
C GLU A 47 9.68 7.83 -14.25
N LEU A 48 11.01 7.85 -14.00
CA LEU A 48 12.00 8.12 -15.04
C LEU A 48 11.95 7.09 -16.16
N ASP A 49 11.84 5.81 -15.85
CA ASP A 49 11.71 4.75 -16.86
C ASP A 49 10.42 4.93 -17.67
N GLY A 50 9.35 5.40 -17.05
CA GLY A 50 8.07 5.70 -17.69
C GLY A 50 8.11 6.89 -18.65
N LEU A 51 9.00 7.89 -18.42
CA LEU A 51 9.11 9.08 -19.28
C LEU A 51 9.56 8.75 -20.73
N PHE A 52 10.29 7.67 -20.91
CA PHE A 52 10.84 7.25 -22.21
C PHE A 52 10.02 6.15 -22.89
N GLN A 53 9.02 5.59 -22.20
CA GLN A 53 8.07 4.67 -22.80
C GLN A 53 7.01 5.49 -23.53
N GLN A 54 7.11 5.55 -24.85
CA GLN A 54 6.19 6.33 -25.72
C GLN A 54 4.72 5.91 -25.68
N ASP A 55 4.41 4.80 -25.01
CA ASP A 55 3.05 4.38 -24.69
C ASP A 55 2.70 4.79 -23.24
N ALA A 56 2.52 6.10 -23.04
CA ALA A 56 2.09 6.69 -21.76
C ALA A 56 0.68 6.24 -21.28
N THR A 57 0.13 5.21 -21.90
CA THR A 57 -1.18 4.63 -21.57
C THR A 57 -1.09 3.32 -20.80
N SER A 58 0.08 2.68 -20.72
CA SER A 58 0.19 1.42 -19.97
C SER A 58 0.76 1.63 -18.57
N ILE A 59 -0.12 2.00 -17.65
CA ILE A 59 0.21 1.92 -16.22
C ILE A 59 0.50 0.46 -15.88
N SER A 60 1.67 0.18 -15.30
CA SER A 60 2.08 -1.17 -14.94
C SER A 60 2.74 -1.19 -13.56
N GLY A 61 2.69 -2.34 -12.91
CA GLY A 61 3.29 -2.55 -11.61
C GLY A 61 2.34 -3.17 -10.61
N LYS A 62 2.84 -3.40 -9.40
CA LYS A 62 2.06 -3.98 -8.31
C LYS A 62 1.36 -2.89 -7.53
N LEU A 63 0.05 -3.07 -7.31
CA LEU A 63 -0.80 -2.16 -6.54
C LEU A 63 -1.45 -2.91 -5.38
N ARG A 64 -1.10 -2.54 -4.14
CA ARG A 64 -1.62 -3.15 -2.92
C ARG A 64 -2.66 -2.24 -2.28
N ILE A 65 -3.90 -2.70 -2.26
CA ILE A 65 -5.04 -1.93 -1.71
C ILE A 65 -5.68 -2.69 -0.56
N ASP A 66 -6.04 -1.96 0.50
CA ASP A 66 -6.94 -2.49 1.53
C ASP A 66 -8.26 -1.70 1.59
N ILE A 67 -9.38 -2.42 1.65
CA ILE A 67 -10.72 -1.86 1.52
C ILE A 67 -11.72 -2.61 2.42
N PRO A 68 -12.68 -1.95 3.09
CA PRO A 68 -13.72 -2.63 3.86
C PRO A 68 -14.52 -3.60 3.00
N SER A 69 -14.83 -4.76 3.56
CA SER A 69 -15.45 -5.87 2.82
C SER A 69 -16.78 -5.52 2.16
N GLY A 70 -17.60 -4.72 2.81
CA GLY A 70 -18.87 -4.23 2.25
C GLY A 70 -18.66 -3.35 1.02
N ILE A 71 -17.69 -2.44 1.06
CA ILE A 71 -17.37 -1.54 -0.06
C ILE A 71 -16.74 -2.33 -1.20
N ALA A 72 -15.83 -3.25 -0.87
CA ALA A 72 -15.21 -4.13 -1.87
C ALA A 72 -16.26 -4.88 -2.68
N LYS A 73 -17.19 -5.56 -2.01
CA LYS A 73 -18.22 -6.37 -2.66
C LYS A 73 -19.20 -5.55 -3.47
N SER A 74 -19.65 -4.40 -2.94
CA SER A 74 -20.74 -3.65 -3.57
C SER A 74 -20.27 -2.66 -4.63
N LEU A 75 -19.07 -2.08 -4.51
CA LEU A 75 -18.63 -1.01 -5.38
C LEU A 75 -17.40 -1.39 -6.23
N LEU A 76 -16.40 -2.06 -5.66
CA LEU A 76 -15.14 -2.32 -6.35
C LEU A 76 -15.21 -3.57 -7.25
N LEU A 77 -15.56 -4.71 -6.68
CA LEU A 77 -15.53 -6.00 -7.40
C LEU A 77 -16.36 -6.02 -8.68
N PRO A 78 -17.56 -5.40 -8.74
CA PRO A 78 -18.36 -5.37 -9.97
C PRO A 78 -17.69 -4.64 -11.14
N ARG A 79 -16.74 -3.74 -10.86
CA ARG A 79 -16.01 -2.94 -11.87
C ARG A 79 -14.55 -3.32 -12.03
N LEU A 80 -14.08 -4.24 -11.21
CA LEU A 80 -12.67 -4.61 -11.16
C LEU A 80 -12.17 -5.24 -12.46
N SER A 81 -13.00 -6.08 -13.09
CA SER A 81 -12.66 -6.72 -14.37
C SER A 81 -12.47 -5.71 -15.50
N GLU A 82 -13.30 -4.66 -15.55
CA GLU A 82 -13.16 -3.56 -16.50
C GLU A 82 -11.85 -2.79 -16.29
N PHE A 83 -11.53 -2.48 -15.02
CA PHE A 83 -10.29 -1.80 -14.67
C PHE A 83 -9.04 -2.61 -15.08
N LEU A 84 -9.01 -3.90 -14.75
CA LEU A 84 -7.88 -4.77 -15.11
C LEU A 84 -7.77 -5.01 -16.63
N TYR A 85 -8.89 -5.00 -17.34
CA TYR A 85 -8.88 -5.05 -18.80
C TYR A 85 -8.27 -3.79 -19.42
N LEU A 86 -8.58 -2.61 -18.87
CA LEU A 86 -8.01 -1.32 -19.33
C LEU A 86 -6.54 -1.15 -18.92
N HIS A 87 -6.11 -1.81 -17.84
CA HIS A 87 -4.76 -1.69 -17.29
C HIS A 87 -4.12 -3.08 -17.10
N PRO A 88 -3.82 -3.80 -18.19
CA PRO A 88 -3.33 -5.19 -18.13
C PRO A 88 -1.95 -5.34 -17.49
N GLY A 89 -1.20 -4.23 -17.36
CA GLY A 89 0.11 -4.22 -16.68
C GLY A 89 0.03 -4.10 -15.16
N ILE A 90 -1.17 -3.92 -14.58
CA ILE A 90 -1.34 -3.81 -13.13
C ILE A 90 -1.53 -5.19 -12.51
N GLU A 91 -0.65 -5.54 -11.56
CA GLU A 91 -0.84 -6.65 -10.64
C GLU A 91 -1.52 -6.13 -9.35
N LEU A 92 -2.82 -6.39 -9.22
CA LEU A 92 -3.59 -5.92 -8.06
C LEU A 92 -3.57 -6.95 -6.93
N GLU A 93 -3.08 -6.52 -5.76
CA GLU A 93 -3.21 -7.24 -4.49
C GLU A 93 -4.27 -6.55 -3.64
N LEU A 94 -5.43 -7.19 -3.52
CA LEU A 94 -6.57 -6.66 -2.78
C LEU A 94 -6.74 -7.37 -1.45
N SER A 95 -6.61 -6.62 -0.37
CA SER A 95 -6.92 -7.06 0.99
C SER A 95 -8.23 -6.47 1.48
N SER A 96 -8.88 -7.14 2.38
CA SER A 96 -10.16 -6.68 2.92
C SER A 96 -10.22 -6.84 4.43
N HIS A 97 -10.14 -5.72 5.14
CA HIS A 97 -10.22 -5.67 6.58
C HIS A 97 -11.23 -4.62 7.03
N ASP A 98 -12.09 -4.98 7.97
CA ASP A 98 -13.07 -4.04 8.57
C ASP A 98 -12.51 -3.33 9.81
N ARG A 99 -11.26 -3.64 10.20
CA ARG A 99 -10.51 -2.98 11.27
C ARG A 99 -9.50 -1.97 10.69
N PRO A 100 -9.08 -0.96 11.47
CA PRO A 100 -7.98 -0.10 11.08
C PRO A 100 -6.71 -0.92 10.79
N VAL A 101 -6.01 -0.58 9.71
CA VAL A 101 -4.69 -1.14 9.35
C VAL A 101 -3.66 -0.02 9.41
N ASP A 102 -2.43 -0.37 9.71
CA ASP A 102 -1.30 0.55 9.66
C ASP A 102 -0.78 0.61 8.22
N ILE A 103 -1.15 1.68 7.50
CA ILE A 103 -0.85 1.85 6.08
C ILE A 103 0.65 1.73 5.82
N LEU A 104 1.46 2.38 6.66
CA LEU A 104 2.91 2.45 6.49
C LEU A 104 3.58 1.13 6.87
N HIS A 105 3.12 0.49 7.94
CA HIS A 105 3.72 -0.74 8.44
C HIS A 105 3.31 -1.97 7.63
N ASP A 106 2.06 -2.02 7.18
CA ASP A 106 1.51 -3.14 6.42
C ASP A 106 1.86 -3.08 4.92
N GLY A 107 2.45 -1.95 4.47
CA GLY A 107 2.98 -1.78 3.12
C GLY A 107 1.90 -1.68 2.04
N PHE A 108 0.75 -1.08 2.36
CA PHE A 108 -0.28 -0.74 1.38
C PHE A 108 0.08 0.54 0.63
N ASP A 109 -0.18 0.57 -0.68
CA ASP A 109 -0.03 1.77 -1.50
C ASP A 109 -1.24 2.69 -1.34
N CYS A 110 -2.43 2.10 -1.11
CA CYS A 110 -3.68 2.80 -0.90
C CYS A 110 -4.58 2.04 0.07
N VAL A 111 -5.30 2.78 0.90
CA VAL A 111 -6.37 2.20 1.72
C VAL A 111 -7.65 3.00 1.55
N ILE A 112 -8.78 2.30 1.47
CA ILE A 112 -10.11 2.92 1.48
C ILE A 112 -10.70 2.71 2.86
N ARG A 113 -11.20 3.78 3.46
CA ARG A 113 -11.78 3.74 4.81
C ARG A 113 -13.03 4.60 4.89
N THR A 114 -13.91 4.23 5.84
CA THR A 114 -15.05 5.05 6.24
C THR A 114 -14.79 5.66 7.61
N GLY A 115 -15.25 6.88 7.84
CA GLY A 115 -15.10 7.59 9.11
C GLY A 115 -14.19 8.81 9.04
N ALA A 116 -13.67 9.23 10.19
CA ALA A 116 -12.77 10.35 10.29
C ALA A 116 -11.40 10.03 9.67
N LEU A 117 -10.78 11.03 9.08
CA LEU A 117 -9.42 10.91 8.53
C LEU A 117 -8.40 10.86 9.68
N PRO A 118 -7.35 10.03 9.57
CA PRO A 118 -6.23 10.11 10.49
C PRO A 118 -5.52 11.47 10.35
N GLU A 119 -5.07 12.01 11.49
CA GLU A 119 -4.45 13.35 11.52
C GLU A 119 -2.99 13.37 11.07
N ASP A 120 -2.30 12.23 11.00
CA ASP A 120 -0.85 12.17 10.81
C ASP A 120 -0.41 11.57 9.47
N GLY A 121 0.32 12.40 8.69
CA GLY A 121 1.28 11.94 7.68
C GLY A 121 0.73 11.26 6.43
N VAL A 122 -0.58 11.12 6.28
CA VAL A 122 -1.22 10.42 5.16
C VAL A 122 -1.99 11.40 4.28
N ILE A 123 -1.77 11.35 2.98
CA ILE A 123 -2.57 12.12 2.02
C ILE A 123 -3.92 11.42 1.87
N ALA A 124 -5.00 12.12 2.23
CA ALA A 124 -6.35 11.57 2.13
C ALA A 124 -7.21 12.35 1.12
N ARG A 125 -7.99 11.61 0.34
CA ARG A 125 -8.95 12.14 -0.62
C ARG A 125 -10.34 11.58 -0.37
N SER A 126 -11.35 12.45 -0.24
CA SER A 126 -12.74 12.02 -0.12
C SER A 126 -13.23 11.42 -1.44
N LEU A 127 -13.75 10.20 -1.38
CA LEU A 127 -14.34 9.51 -2.53
C LEU A 127 -15.88 9.67 -2.57
N GLY A 128 -16.49 10.10 -1.46
CA GLY A 128 -17.94 10.26 -1.37
C GLY A 128 -18.45 10.22 0.07
N LYS A 129 -19.78 10.11 0.20
CA LYS A 129 -20.46 10.01 1.48
C LYS A 129 -21.32 8.75 1.50
N LEU A 130 -21.32 8.04 2.63
CA LEU A 130 -22.19 6.91 2.90
C LEU A 130 -23.25 7.35 3.91
N THR A 131 -24.52 7.10 3.60
CA THR A 131 -25.62 7.34 4.54
C THR A 131 -25.73 6.13 5.46
N MET A 132 -25.58 6.37 6.76
CA MET A 132 -25.83 5.34 7.78
C MET A 132 -27.33 5.24 8.04
N VAL A 133 -27.85 4.02 8.00
CA VAL A 133 -29.24 3.72 8.34
C VAL A 133 -29.28 2.63 9.40
N ASN A 134 -30.15 2.80 10.39
CA ASN A 134 -30.38 1.77 11.40
C ASN A 134 -31.45 0.82 10.86
N CYS A 135 -31.14 -0.46 10.88
CA CYS A 135 -32.08 -1.51 10.50
C CYS A 135 -32.33 -2.43 11.70
N ALA A 136 -33.59 -2.81 11.89
CA ALA A 136 -33.97 -3.80 12.86
C ALA A 136 -34.91 -4.83 12.21
N SER A 137 -34.92 -6.05 12.75
CA SER A 137 -35.95 -7.03 12.38
C SER A 137 -37.31 -6.55 12.84
N PRO A 138 -38.39 -6.77 12.08
CA PRO A 138 -39.75 -6.46 12.51
C PRO A 138 -40.26 -7.38 13.62
N HIS A 139 -39.47 -8.36 14.08
CA HIS A 139 -39.81 -9.31 15.14
C HIS A 139 -38.69 -9.45 16.15
#